data_7c00805ef81d3e1f022faeb797f3b955
#
_entry.id   7c00805ef81d3e1f022faeb797f3b955
#
_cell.length_a   1.000
_cell.length_b   1.000
_cell.length_c   1.000
_cell.angle_alpha   90.00
_cell.angle_beta   90.00
_cell.angle_gamma   90.00
#
_symmetry.space_group_name_H-M   'P 1'
#
loop_
_entity.id
_entity.type
_entity.pdbx_description
1 polymer ?
#
loop_
_entity_poly.entity_id
_entity_poly.type
_entity_poly.pdbx_seq_one_letter_code
_entity_poly.pdbx_strand_id
1 'polypeptide(L)'
;MSHTSRRLLCVVAVSAATLCAAAQDDGGNKISVTGSVQSDIIIPQEDKAINARDYDEWALTNTYADVALTSKYIDAGARFEFVKFPLPTFYDEDGFKGWGVPNIYVKAHFKSWDLTLGNFYEQFGSGFILRTYEERTLGIDNSLLGGRLVVRPVKGVTVKALAGKQRRFWDLNKSWVSGADVELNLDQWFKGMADKGTYLTLGASWVNKYEKEDDIMVGGTHKLNMPSTVNAFDVRANFQKGGFNILAEYAWKGEDPAQGNALTGRDYSYIYHPGNVAMLSATYSKKGLSVLLQAKRSDAMSFKSKRNETSGIASAINHLPAFTMDQTYALAALYPYATQPDGEWAYQAELAYRFKRNTALGGKYGMNVKVNFSHVHSIDRRDHAGNEFDGTAKGTDGYGSAFFKWGDEMYYQDFNIQIEKRLSRSFNLNLMYMNQFYNQTIVEGEGGMVHSDIFIADAKYRINRKLTLRGELQYLSTDEDDGDWLYGLLELSFLPHWMFTISDMYNSGVTNQHYYQGLVTFSHGSHRLQLGYGRTREGWNCAGGVCRRVPSSKGVTLSYNYNF
;
A
#
# COMPACT_ATOMS: atom_id res chain seq x y z
N MET A 1 0.75 29.07 -22.36
CA MET A 1 0.07 27.82 -22.82
C MET A 1 -0.22 27.95 -24.29
N SER A 2 0.37 27.14 -25.14
CA SER A 2 0.06 27.10 -26.56
C SER A 2 -1.39 26.62 -26.77
N HIS A 3 -2.03 27.14 -27.81
CA HIS A 3 -3.39 26.77 -28.22
C HIS A 3 -3.58 25.24 -28.41
N THR A 4 -2.51 24.48 -28.56
CA THR A 4 -2.47 23.03 -28.74
C THR A 4 -2.82 22.29 -27.44
N SER A 5 -2.40 22.78 -26.26
CA SER A 5 -2.67 22.10 -24.96
C SER A 5 -4.12 22.20 -24.53
N ARG A 6 -4.80 23.32 -24.86
CA ARG A 6 -6.25 23.49 -24.59
C ARG A 6 -7.12 22.57 -25.46
N ARG A 7 -6.69 22.33 -26.71
CA ARG A 7 -7.41 21.44 -27.63
C ARG A 7 -7.27 19.97 -27.24
N LEU A 8 -6.14 19.55 -26.65
CA LEU A 8 -5.92 18.15 -26.26
C LEU A 8 -6.79 17.73 -25.06
N LEU A 9 -6.92 18.58 -24.03
CA LEU A 9 -7.79 18.31 -22.87
C LEU A 9 -9.28 18.20 -23.27
N CYS A 10 -9.75 19.07 -24.19
CA CYS A 10 -11.10 18.98 -24.72
C CYS A 10 -11.33 17.73 -25.60
N VAL A 11 -10.31 17.30 -26.36
CA VAL A 11 -10.41 16.12 -27.24
C VAL A 11 -10.50 14.82 -26.45
N VAL A 12 -9.76 14.66 -25.35
CA VAL A 12 -9.84 13.48 -24.49
C VAL A 12 -11.20 13.39 -23.79
N ALA A 13 -11.72 14.49 -23.27
CA ALA A 13 -13.05 14.53 -22.65
C ALA A 13 -14.19 14.29 -23.64
N VAL A 14 -14.10 14.83 -24.87
CA VAL A 14 -15.10 14.66 -25.93
C VAL A 14 -15.02 13.27 -26.56
N SER A 15 -13.81 12.68 -26.68
CA SER A 15 -13.64 11.32 -27.22
C SER A 15 -14.18 10.24 -26.27
N ALA A 16 -14.04 10.42 -24.96
CA ALA A 16 -14.65 9.53 -23.96
C ALA A 16 -16.19 9.60 -24.01
N ALA A 17 -16.75 10.80 -24.14
CA ALA A 17 -18.20 10.99 -24.25
C ALA A 17 -18.80 10.45 -25.55
N THR A 18 -18.06 10.50 -26.69
CA THR A 18 -18.51 9.96 -27.98
C THR A 18 -18.41 8.44 -28.06
N LEU A 19 -17.44 7.82 -27.37
CA LEU A 19 -17.35 6.36 -27.25
C LEU A 19 -18.50 5.78 -26.44
N CYS A 20 -18.98 6.46 -25.41
CA CYS A 20 -20.17 6.07 -24.65
C CYS A 20 -21.47 6.09 -25.48
N ALA A 21 -21.57 6.96 -26.47
CA ALA A 21 -22.76 7.07 -27.33
C ALA A 21 -22.82 6.03 -28.46
N ALA A 22 -21.69 5.38 -28.79
CA ALA A 22 -21.60 4.44 -29.92
C ALA A 22 -21.83 2.98 -29.52
N ALA A 23 -22.00 2.66 -28.23
CA ALA A 23 -22.34 1.31 -27.75
C ALA A 23 -23.84 1.03 -27.89
N GLN A 24 -24.39 1.09 -29.13
CA GLN A 24 -25.75 0.68 -29.41
C GLN A 24 -25.86 -0.82 -29.68
N ASP A 25 -26.90 -1.39 -29.12
CA ASP A 25 -27.36 -2.75 -29.03
C ASP A 25 -27.47 -3.43 -30.40
N ASP A 26 -26.67 -4.48 -30.63
CA ASP A 26 -26.95 -5.48 -31.64
C ASP A 26 -26.93 -6.87 -30.99
N GLY A 27 -28.10 -7.50 -31.01
CA GLY A 27 -28.51 -8.71 -30.30
C GLY A 27 -27.44 -9.79 -30.11
N GLY A 28 -26.88 -9.89 -28.89
CA GLY A 28 -26.17 -11.07 -28.43
C GLY A 28 -24.78 -10.86 -27.77
N ASN A 29 -24.03 -9.84 -28.10
CA ASN A 29 -22.75 -9.49 -27.48
C ASN A 29 -22.77 -8.03 -26.97
N LYS A 30 -23.36 -7.80 -25.80
CA LYS A 30 -23.30 -6.46 -25.20
C LYS A 30 -21.84 -6.12 -24.85
N ILE A 31 -21.31 -5.09 -25.50
CA ILE A 31 -20.06 -4.48 -25.11
C ILE A 31 -20.40 -3.39 -24.08
N SER A 32 -19.82 -3.49 -22.90
CA SER A 32 -19.89 -2.46 -21.87
C SER A 32 -18.62 -1.62 -21.92
N VAL A 33 -18.79 -0.31 -21.93
CA VAL A 33 -17.69 0.65 -21.81
C VAL A 33 -17.75 1.24 -20.41
N THR A 34 -16.66 1.14 -19.68
CA THR A 34 -16.51 1.75 -18.35
C THR A 34 -15.21 2.54 -18.32
N GLY A 35 -15.14 3.53 -17.46
CA GLY A 35 -13.91 4.28 -17.31
C GLY A 35 -13.91 5.15 -16.08
N SER A 36 -12.75 5.73 -15.81
CA SER A 36 -12.55 6.68 -14.73
C SER A 36 -11.63 7.80 -15.17
N VAL A 37 -11.84 8.98 -14.61
CA VAL A 37 -10.91 10.10 -14.68
C VAL A 37 -10.63 10.54 -13.26
N GLN A 38 -9.36 10.59 -12.91
CA GLN A 38 -8.86 11.17 -11.66
C GLN A 38 -7.86 12.26 -12.01
N SER A 39 -8.03 13.45 -11.44
CA SER A 39 -7.09 14.55 -11.63
C SER A 39 -6.91 15.29 -10.31
N ASP A 40 -5.68 15.27 -9.80
CA ASP A 40 -5.28 15.97 -8.60
C ASP A 40 -4.32 17.10 -9.03
N ILE A 41 -4.65 18.34 -8.67
CA ILE A 41 -3.95 19.55 -9.08
C ILE A 41 -3.64 20.37 -7.84
N ILE A 42 -2.45 20.95 -7.78
CA ILE A 42 -2.10 21.99 -6.81
C ILE A 42 -1.55 23.21 -7.55
N ILE A 43 -2.01 24.40 -7.15
CA ILE A 43 -1.37 25.68 -7.46
C ILE A 43 -0.47 25.98 -6.28
N PRO A 44 0.84 25.67 -6.37
CA PRO A 44 1.74 25.73 -5.23
C PRO A 44 2.03 27.18 -4.85
N GLN A 45 2.35 27.39 -3.59
CA GLN A 45 2.79 28.65 -3.02
C GLN A 45 3.99 28.41 -2.14
N GLU A 46 5.03 29.24 -2.27
CA GLU A 46 6.17 29.22 -1.34
C GLU A 46 5.71 29.52 0.09
N ASP A 47 6.24 28.78 1.06
CA ASP A 47 6.07 29.08 2.47
C ASP A 47 7.32 28.68 3.26
N LYS A 48 8.17 29.67 3.52
CA LYS A 48 9.46 29.47 4.20
C LYS A 48 9.32 28.97 5.63
N ALA A 49 8.18 29.24 6.29
CA ALA A 49 7.95 28.81 7.67
C ALA A 49 7.85 27.29 7.81
N ILE A 50 7.44 26.61 6.75
CA ILE A 50 7.30 25.14 6.71
C ILE A 50 8.21 24.50 5.65
N ASN A 51 9.18 25.23 5.11
CA ASN A 51 10.04 24.78 4.00
C ASN A 51 9.29 24.36 2.74
N ALA A 52 8.05 24.85 2.52
CA ALA A 52 7.36 24.62 1.26
C ALA A 52 8.01 25.45 0.15
N ARG A 53 8.60 24.75 -0.81
CA ARG A 53 9.41 25.36 -1.86
C ARG A 53 8.57 26.03 -2.94
N ASP A 54 9.17 26.95 -3.68
CA ASP A 54 8.66 27.48 -4.93
C ASP A 54 8.84 26.49 -6.09
N TYR A 55 8.01 26.61 -7.11
CA TYR A 55 8.04 25.81 -8.32
C TYR A 55 7.96 26.71 -9.54
N ASP A 56 8.71 26.40 -10.58
CA ASP A 56 8.67 27.15 -11.85
C ASP A 56 7.30 27.04 -12.56
N GLU A 57 6.58 25.95 -12.29
CA GLU A 57 5.28 25.68 -12.86
C GLU A 57 4.16 26.32 -12.03
N TRP A 58 3.24 27.01 -12.69
CA TRP A 58 2.09 27.64 -12.03
C TRP A 58 1.10 26.64 -11.42
N ALA A 59 1.08 25.38 -11.89
CA ALA A 59 0.29 24.29 -11.35
C ALA A 59 0.98 22.94 -11.57
N LEU A 60 0.89 22.09 -10.57
CA LEU A 60 1.38 20.71 -10.60
C LEU A 60 0.18 19.78 -10.62
N THR A 61 0.27 18.66 -11.36
CA THR A 61 -0.88 17.74 -11.53
C THR A 61 -0.46 16.30 -11.77
N ASN A 62 -1.21 15.39 -11.16
CA ASN A 62 -1.26 13.97 -11.50
C ASN A 62 -2.66 13.67 -12.06
N THR A 63 -2.75 13.32 -13.34
CA THR A 63 -4.02 13.00 -14.00
C THR A 63 -3.96 11.63 -14.64
N TYR A 64 -5.00 10.84 -14.39
CA TYR A 64 -5.17 9.48 -14.90
C TYR A 64 -6.54 9.36 -15.54
N ALA A 65 -6.60 8.73 -16.71
CA ALA A 65 -7.85 8.39 -17.39
C ALA A 65 -7.81 6.93 -17.83
N ASP A 66 -8.66 6.10 -17.25
CA ASP A 66 -8.80 4.69 -17.57
C ASP A 66 -10.03 4.47 -18.42
N VAL A 67 -9.92 3.62 -19.44
CA VAL A 67 -11.05 3.13 -20.24
C VAL A 67 -10.95 1.63 -20.35
N ALA A 68 -12.04 0.93 -20.10
CA ALA A 68 -12.16 -0.50 -20.26
C ALA A 68 -13.40 -0.88 -21.10
N LEU A 69 -13.18 -1.78 -22.03
CA LEU A 69 -14.19 -2.44 -22.84
C LEU A 69 -14.37 -3.85 -22.32
N THR A 70 -15.58 -4.23 -21.95
CA THR A 70 -15.87 -5.57 -21.43
C THR A 70 -16.92 -6.22 -22.32
N SER A 71 -16.65 -7.44 -22.77
CA SER A 71 -17.57 -8.26 -23.51
C SER A 71 -17.68 -9.66 -22.91
N LYS A 72 -18.48 -10.54 -23.53
CA LYS A 72 -18.67 -11.92 -23.06
C LYS A 72 -17.37 -12.74 -23.03
N TYR A 73 -16.41 -12.47 -23.90
CA TYR A 73 -15.20 -13.29 -24.07
C TYR A 73 -13.91 -12.49 -24.10
N ILE A 74 -13.98 -11.19 -24.36
CA ILE A 74 -12.81 -10.33 -24.54
C ILE A 74 -13.02 -9.04 -23.77
N ASP A 75 -12.06 -8.69 -22.94
CA ASP A 75 -11.92 -7.38 -22.32
C ASP A 75 -10.68 -6.70 -22.90
N ALA A 76 -10.72 -5.38 -23.01
CA ALA A 76 -9.56 -4.57 -23.38
C ALA A 76 -9.57 -3.30 -22.56
N GLY A 77 -8.40 -2.78 -22.25
CA GLY A 77 -8.31 -1.52 -21.51
C GLY A 77 -7.03 -0.76 -21.83
N ALA A 78 -7.10 0.54 -21.58
CA ALA A 78 -5.97 1.44 -21.71
C ALA A 78 -6.06 2.54 -20.63
N ARG A 79 -4.90 3.01 -20.18
CA ARG A 79 -4.77 4.14 -19.26
C ARG A 79 -3.93 5.23 -19.92
N PHE A 80 -4.46 6.43 -19.92
CA PHE A 80 -3.71 7.64 -20.19
C PHE A 80 -3.27 8.28 -18.88
N GLU A 81 -2.01 8.68 -18.80
CA GLU A 81 -1.43 9.39 -17.66
C GLU A 81 -0.82 10.72 -18.11
N PHE A 82 -1.02 11.74 -17.28
CA PHE A 82 -0.37 13.04 -17.45
C PHE A 82 0.20 13.47 -16.09
N VAL A 83 1.52 13.27 -15.94
CA VAL A 83 2.32 13.61 -14.77
C VAL A 83 3.58 14.39 -15.19
N LYS A 84 3.44 15.24 -16.20
CA LYS A 84 4.55 16.03 -16.73
C LYS A 84 5.04 17.06 -15.71
N PHE A 85 4.13 17.60 -14.92
CA PHE A 85 4.38 18.52 -13.82
C PHE A 85 3.79 17.91 -12.56
N PRO A 86 4.47 16.88 -11.98
CA PRO A 86 3.88 16.07 -10.93
C PRO A 86 3.64 16.87 -9.65
N LEU A 87 2.72 16.36 -8.83
CA LEU A 87 2.48 16.90 -7.48
C LEU A 87 3.77 16.95 -6.66
N PRO A 88 3.87 17.82 -5.63
CA PRO A 88 5.09 17.99 -4.82
C PRO A 88 5.69 16.68 -4.32
N THR A 89 4.83 15.73 -3.93
CA THR A 89 5.20 14.38 -3.46
C THR A 89 6.08 13.61 -4.44
N PHE A 90 5.96 13.87 -5.76
CA PHE A 90 6.64 13.10 -6.83
C PHE A 90 7.61 13.96 -7.64
N TYR A 91 7.73 15.23 -7.32
CA TYR A 91 8.44 16.21 -8.17
C TYR A 91 9.90 15.86 -8.41
N ASP A 92 10.59 15.32 -7.39
CA ASP A 92 12.01 14.99 -7.45
C ASP A 92 12.30 13.53 -7.84
N GLU A 93 11.28 12.74 -8.13
CA GLU A 93 11.48 11.33 -8.50
C GLU A 93 11.97 11.21 -9.94
N ASP A 94 13.19 10.72 -10.11
CA ASP A 94 13.81 10.54 -11.42
C ASP A 94 13.02 9.58 -12.31
N GLY A 95 12.66 10.08 -13.49
CA GLY A 95 11.90 9.33 -14.49
C GLY A 95 10.39 9.30 -14.27
N PHE A 96 9.86 9.93 -13.20
CA PHE A 96 8.41 9.99 -12.96
C PHE A 96 7.70 10.98 -13.90
N LYS A 97 8.35 12.06 -14.30
CA LYS A 97 7.78 13.11 -15.16
C LYS A 97 7.49 12.62 -16.57
N GLY A 98 6.23 12.72 -17.03
CA GLY A 98 5.87 12.30 -18.39
C GLY A 98 4.38 12.39 -18.68
N TRP A 99 4.00 11.93 -19.87
CA TRP A 99 2.60 11.75 -20.27
C TRP A 99 2.50 10.74 -21.43
N GLY A 100 1.39 10.01 -21.50
CA GLY A 100 1.16 9.03 -22.54
C GLY A 100 0.17 7.94 -22.14
N VAL A 101 0.28 6.78 -22.80
CA VAL A 101 -0.53 5.58 -22.54
C VAL A 101 0.40 4.45 -22.08
N PRO A 102 0.80 4.42 -20.80
CA PRO A 102 1.78 3.44 -20.31
C PRO A 102 1.18 2.08 -19.96
N ASN A 103 -0.13 1.96 -19.93
CA ASN A 103 -0.83 0.73 -19.60
C ASN A 103 -1.88 0.43 -20.65
N ILE A 104 -1.75 -0.75 -21.29
CA ILE A 104 -2.69 -1.26 -22.29
C ILE A 104 -2.75 -2.77 -22.21
N TYR A 105 -3.94 -3.35 -22.28
CA TYR A 105 -4.11 -4.79 -22.25
C TYR A 105 -5.30 -5.28 -23.07
N VAL A 106 -5.22 -6.55 -23.46
CA VAL A 106 -6.33 -7.35 -23.99
C VAL A 106 -6.38 -8.66 -23.22
N LYS A 107 -7.57 -9.04 -22.76
CA LYS A 107 -7.82 -10.27 -22.03
C LYS A 107 -8.91 -11.07 -22.70
N ALA A 108 -8.58 -12.30 -23.10
CA ALA A 108 -9.57 -13.31 -23.50
C ALA A 108 -9.93 -14.15 -22.27
N HIS A 109 -11.22 -14.36 -22.00
CA HIS A 109 -11.67 -15.13 -20.84
C HIS A 109 -12.76 -16.15 -21.21
N PHE A 110 -12.50 -17.39 -20.85
CA PHE A 110 -13.37 -18.53 -21.09
C PHE A 110 -13.56 -19.32 -19.79
N LYS A 111 -14.50 -20.26 -19.79
CA LYS A 111 -14.84 -21.03 -18.59
C LYS A 111 -13.62 -21.74 -17.96
N SER A 112 -12.72 -22.29 -18.77
CA SER A 112 -11.57 -23.10 -18.31
C SER A 112 -10.23 -22.39 -18.38
N TRP A 113 -10.13 -21.23 -19.03
CA TRP A 113 -8.88 -20.49 -19.13
C TRP A 113 -9.09 -18.99 -19.40
N ASP A 114 -8.11 -18.18 -18.96
CA ASP A 114 -8.01 -16.75 -19.25
C ASP A 114 -6.60 -16.46 -19.78
N LEU A 115 -6.49 -15.64 -20.83
CA LEU A 115 -5.22 -15.16 -21.37
C LEU A 115 -5.22 -13.63 -21.39
N THR A 116 -4.27 -13.02 -20.74
CA THR A 116 -4.04 -11.56 -20.80
C THR A 116 -2.73 -11.29 -21.53
N LEU A 117 -2.76 -10.38 -22.50
CA LEU A 117 -1.59 -9.86 -23.22
C LEU A 117 -1.54 -8.34 -23.02
N GLY A 118 -0.34 -7.81 -22.84
CA GLY A 118 -0.11 -6.40 -22.51
C GLY A 118 0.23 -6.22 -21.04
N ASN A 119 -0.22 -5.12 -20.42
CA ASN A 119 0.03 -4.87 -19.00
C ASN A 119 -0.93 -5.68 -18.14
N PHE A 120 -0.41 -6.27 -17.08
CA PHE A 120 -1.20 -6.99 -16.09
C PHE A 120 -0.59 -6.90 -14.70
N TYR A 121 -1.46 -7.11 -13.71
CA TYR A 121 -1.09 -7.25 -12.30
C TYR A 121 -1.34 -8.70 -11.88
N GLU A 122 -0.47 -9.21 -11.01
CA GLU A 122 -0.62 -10.55 -10.42
C GLU A 122 0.00 -10.61 -9.04
N GLN A 123 -0.57 -11.47 -8.22
CA GLN A 123 -0.04 -11.80 -6.90
C GLN A 123 -0.09 -13.29 -6.69
N PHE A 124 0.99 -13.87 -6.14
CA PHE A 124 1.07 -15.25 -5.67
C PHE A 124 1.06 -15.28 -4.15
N GLY A 125 0.15 -16.06 -3.55
CA GLY A 125 -0.01 -16.12 -2.11
C GLY A 125 -0.19 -14.75 -1.46
N SER A 126 0.51 -14.49 -0.39
CA SER A 126 0.54 -13.20 0.31
C SER A 126 1.40 -12.14 -0.39
N GLY A 127 2.05 -12.49 -1.51
CA GLY A 127 2.89 -11.59 -2.28
C GLY A 127 4.38 -11.70 -1.98
N PHE A 128 4.82 -12.66 -1.18
CA PHE A 128 6.20 -12.78 -0.72
C PHE A 128 7.23 -12.95 -1.83
N ILE A 129 6.83 -13.55 -2.96
CA ILE A 129 7.71 -13.74 -4.13
C ILE A 129 7.22 -12.99 -5.37
N LEU A 130 5.92 -12.65 -5.45
CA LEU A 130 5.35 -11.85 -6.53
C LEU A 130 4.12 -11.10 -6.05
N ARG A 131 4.17 -9.78 -6.15
CA ARG A 131 3.01 -8.88 -6.12
C ARG A 131 3.30 -7.68 -7.01
N THR A 132 2.53 -7.55 -8.08
CA THR A 132 2.52 -6.35 -8.90
C THR A 132 1.17 -5.64 -8.72
N TYR A 133 1.19 -4.33 -8.54
CA TYR A 133 0.00 -3.55 -8.18
C TYR A 133 0.15 -2.09 -8.58
N GLU A 134 -0.92 -1.35 -8.48
CA GLU A 134 -0.96 0.10 -8.61
C GLU A 134 -1.33 0.72 -7.25
N GLU A 135 -0.58 1.74 -6.83
CA GLU A 135 -0.90 2.60 -5.71
C GLU A 135 -0.54 4.05 -6.07
N ARG A 136 -1.54 4.79 -6.53
CA ARG A 136 -1.34 6.15 -7.08
C ARG A 136 -0.86 7.16 -6.03
N THR A 137 -1.22 6.98 -4.77
CA THR A 137 -0.79 7.86 -3.68
C THR A 137 0.70 7.75 -3.39
N LEU A 138 1.29 6.59 -3.71
CA LEU A 138 2.74 6.33 -3.60
C LEU A 138 3.46 6.43 -4.96
N GLY A 139 2.74 6.66 -6.07
CA GLY A 139 3.32 6.65 -7.42
C GLY A 139 3.78 5.27 -7.88
N ILE A 140 3.23 4.20 -7.31
CA ILE A 140 3.55 2.83 -7.69
C ILE A 140 2.63 2.40 -8.84
N ASP A 141 3.22 1.95 -9.93
CA ASP A 141 2.63 1.07 -10.94
C ASP A 141 3.74 0.16 -11.46
N ASN A 142 3.84 -1.01 -10.85
CA ASN A 142 4.84 -2.01 -11.18
C ASN A 142 4.25 -3.17 -12.00
N SER A 143 3.24 -2.88 -12.85
CA SER A 143 2.64 -3.84 -13.78
C SER A 143 3.70 -4.53 -14.66
N LEU A 144 3.42 -5.77 -15.06
CA LEU A 144 4.22 -6.51 -16.02
C LEU A 144 3.66 -6.32 -17.42
N LEU A 145 4.49 -5.91 -18.37
CA LEU A 145 4.16 -5.94 -19.80
C LEU A 145 4.59 -7.28 -20.38
N GLY A 146 3.62 -8.11 -20.76
CA GLY A 146 3.89 -9.46 -21.27
C GLY A 146 2.64 -10.30 -21.45
N GLY A 147 2.67 -11.55 -20.98
CA GLY A 147 1.56 -12.48 -21.04
C GLY A 147 1.28 -13.18 -19.72
N ARG A 148 0.01 -13.38 -19.44
CA ARG A 148 -0.51 -14.09 -18.26
C ARG A 148 -1.58 -15.08 -18.68
N LEU A 149 -1.42 -16.33 -18.30
CA LEU A 149 -2.35 -17.41 -18.56
C LEU A 149 -2.88 -17.97 -17.22
N VAL A 150 -4.17 -18.15 -17.11
CA VAL A 150 -4.82 -18.87 -16.00
C VAL A 150 -5.60 -20.03 -16.59
N VAL A 151 -5.37 -21.23 -16.10
CA VAL A 151 -6.05 -22.45 -16.55
C VAL A 151 -6.72 -23.14 -15.37
N ARG A 152 -7.95 -23.61 -15.58
CA ARG A 152 -8.74 -24.38 -14.61
C ARG A 152 -9.05 -25.75 -15.24
N PRO A 153 -8.04 -26.67 -15.22
CA PRO A 153 -8.12 -27.92 -15.98
C PRO A 153 -9.18 -28.88 -15.43
N VAL A 154 -9.32 -28.91 -14.11
CA VAL A 154 -10.34 -29.70 -13.41
C VAL A 154 -10.89 -28.90 -12.22
N LYS A 155 -12.02 -29.33 -11.71
CA LYS A 155 -12.65 -28.70 -10.55
C LYS A 155 -11.68 -28.69 -9.36
N GLY A 156 -11.51 -27.54 -8.70
CA GLY A 156 -10.63 -27.40 -7.55
C GLY A 156 -9.16 -27.19 -7.88
N VAL A 157 -8.75 -27.11 -9.15
CA VAL A 157 -7.38 -26.80 -9.57
C VAL A 157 -7.34 -25.51 -10.36
N THR A 158 -6.49 -24.60 -9.95
CA THR A 158 -6.16 -23.38 -10.70
C THR A 158 -4.65 -23.34 -10.92
N VAL A 159 -4.23 -23.14 -12.17
CA VAL A 159 -2.84 -22.98 -12.56
C VAL A 159 -2.68 -21.63 -13.23
N LYS A 160 -1.69 -20.87 -12.80
CA LYS A 160 -1.33 -19.60 -13.42
C LYS A 160 0.10 -19.70 -13.96
N ALA A 161 0.35 -19.04 -15.08
CA ALA A 161 1.69 -18.85 -15.65
C ALA A 161 1.81 -17.44 -16.21
N LEU A 162 2.95 -16.82 -16.05
CA LEU A 162 3.20 -15.47 -16.53
C LEU A 162 4.65 -15.25 -16.94
N ALA A 163 4.85 -14.30 -17.85
CA ALA A 163 6.16 -13.74 -18.16
C ALA A 163 6.00 -12.32 -18.67
N GLY A 164 6.88 -11.41 -18.23
CA GLY A 164 6.85 -10.02 -18.66
C GLY A 164 8.03 -9.21 -18.14
N LYS A 165 8.11 -7.98 -18.59
CA LYS A 165 9.02 -6.96 -18.07
C LYS A 165 8.28 -6.00 -17.18
N GLN A 166 8.84 -5.65 -16.04
CA GLN A 166 8.22 -4.75 -15.09
C GLN A 166 8.30 -3.30 -15.59
N ARG A 167 7.17 -2.60 -15.50
CA ARG A 167 7.10 -1.16 -15.68
C ARG A 167 7.86 -0.45 -14.57
N ARG A 168 8.66 0.57 -14.94
CA ARG A 168 9.27 1.55 -14.07
C ARG A 168 8.97 2.94 -14.62
N PHE A 169 7.97 3.62 -14.07
CA PHE A 169 7.45 4.90 -14.56
C PHE A 169 7.08 4.85 -16.06
N TRP A 170 7.88 5.43 -16.96
CA TRP A 170 7.65 5.47 -18.41
C TRP A 170 8.45 4.41 -19.18
N ASP A 171 9.37 3.72 -18.50
CA ASP A 171 10.22 2.70 -19.08
C ASP A 171 9.87 1.29 -18.59
N LEU A 172 10.50 0.29 -19.19
CA LEU A 172 10.48 -1.09 -18.74
C LEU A 172 11.86 -1.47 -18.21
N ASN A 173 11.89 -2.14 -17.06
CA ASN A 173 13.12 -2.73 -16.58
C ASN A 173 13.64 -3.77 -17.58
N LYS A 174 14.97 -3.89 -17.70
CA LYS A 174 15.60 -4.80 -18.68
C LYS A 174 15.40 -6.27 -18.32
N SER A 175 15.19 -6.57 -17.05
CA SER A 175 14.97 -7.93 -16.55
C SER A 175 13.65 -8.54 -17.04
N TRP A 176 13.64 -9.86 -17.13
CA TRP A 176 12.43 -10.65 -17.30
C TRP A 176 12.00 -11.24 -15.97
N VAL A 177 10.71 -11.12 -15.67
CA VAL A 177 10.06 -11.79 -14.55
C VAL A 177 9.12 -12.83 -15.13
N SER A 178 9.29 -14.08 -14.72
CA SER A 178 8.40 -15.19 -15.09
C SER A 178 7.99 -15.98 -13.86
N GLY A 179 6.85 -16.63 -13.90
CA GLY A 179 6.36 -17.36 -12.75
C GLY A 179 5.22 -18.30 -13.06
N ALA A 180 5.01 -19.23 -12.16
CA ALA A 180 3.89 -20.15 -12.15
C ALA A 180 3.34 -20.32 -10.73
N ASP A 181 2.02 -20.51 -10.63
CA ASP A 181 1.30 -20.73 -9.39
C ASP A 181 0.27 -21.85 -9.56
N VAL A 182 0.15 -22.71 -8.57
CA VAL A 182 -0.84 -23.78 -8.53
C VAL A 182 -1.60 -23.70 -7.22
N GLU A 183 -2.92 -23.70 -7.31
CA GLU A 183 -3.82 -23.78 -6.15
C GLU A 183 -4.74 -24.99 -6.26
N LEU A 184 -4.84 -25.71 -5.15
CA LEU A 184 -5.64 -26.93 -4.97
C LEU A 184 -6.68 -26.72 -3.87
N ASN A 185 -7.96 -26.69 -4.25
CA ASN A 185 -9.09 -26.60 -3.31
C ASN A 185 -9.58 -28.00 -2.99
N LEU A 186 -9.11 -28.61 -1.90
CA LEU A 186 -9.35 -30.02 -1.56
C LEU A 186 -10.81 -30.32 -1.20
N ASP A 187 -11.54 -29.35 -0.67
CA ASP A 187 -12.97 -29.45 -0.40
C ASP A 187 -13.80 -29.71 -1.66
N GLN A 188 -13.27 -29.34 -2.83
CA GLN A 188 -13.93 -29.62 -4.12
C GLN A 188 -13.81 -31.08 -4.55
N TRP A 189 -12.84 -31.81 -4.02
CA TRP A 189 -12.63 -33.24 -4.28
C TRP A 189 -13.23 -34.13 -3.22
N PHE A 190 -13.18 -33.67 -1.95
CA PHE A 190 -13.66 -34.40 -0.80
C PHE A 190 -14.99 -33.85 -0.29
N LYS A 191 -16.12 -34.31 -0.83
CA LYS A 191 -17.47 -33.84 -0.48
C LYS A 191 -17.73 -33.81 1.03
N GLY A 192 -17.23 -34.79 1.78
CA GLY A 192 -17.37 -34.82 3.22
C GLY A 192 -16.65 -33.67 3.99
N MET A 193 -15.73 -32.96 3.36
CA MET A 193 -15.16 -31.73 3.90
C MET A 193 -16.12 -30.57 3.72
N ALA A 194 -16.59 -30.34 2.50
CA ALA A 194 -17.54 -29.28 2.17
C ALA A 194 -18.86 -29.41 2.96
N ASP A 195 -19.41 -30.62 3.08
CA ASP A 195 -20.63 -30.92 3.86
C ASP A 195 -20.47 -30.58 5.35
N LYS A 196 -19.25 -30.64 5.88
CA LYS A 196 -18.92 -30.26 7.27
C LYS A 196 -18.44 -28.81 7.40
N GLY A 197 -18.57 -27.98 6.36
CA GLY A 197 -18.11 -26.61 6.32
C GLY A 197 -16.60 -26.47 6.56
N THR A 198 -15.82 -27.44 6.08
CA THR A 198 -14.35 -27.46 6.17
C THR A 198 -13.77 -27.20 4.77
N TYR A 199 -12.93 -26.19 4.65
CA TYR A 199 -12.27 -25.80 3.41
C TYR A 199 -10.77 -25.84 3.61
N LEU A 200 -10.04 -26.41 2.64
CA LEU A 200 -8.59 -26.48 2.66
C LEU A 200 -8.05 -26.17 1.27
N THR A 201 -7.33 -25.08 1.16
CA THR A 201 -6.61 -24.68 -0.05
C THR A 201 -5.12 -24.87 0.18
N LEU A 202 -4.45 -25.59 -0.71
CA LEU A 202 -2.99 -25.69 -0.78
C LEU A 202 -2.50 -24.91 -2.00
N GLY A 203 -1.38 -24.21 -1.88
CA GLY A 203 -0.76 -23.48 -2.96
C GLY A 203 0.74 -23.70 -3.01
N ALA A 204 1.28 -23.64 -4.23
CA ALA A 204 2.71 -23.61 -4.48
C ALA A 204 3.00 -22.68 -5.66
N SER A 205 4.04 -21.86 -5.54
CA SER A 205 4.43 -20.88 -6.56
C SER A 205 5.91 -20.89 -6.80
N TRP A 206 6.28 -20.48 -7.99
CA TRP A 206 7.65 -20.25 -8.42
C TRP A 206 7.73 -18.95 -9.21
N VAL A 207 8.77 -18.16 -8.94
CA VAL A 207 9.10 -16.94 -9.69
C VAL A 207 10.57 -16.95 -10.04
N ASN A 208 10.87 -16.58 -11.26
CA ASN A 208 12.22 -16.41 -11.77
C ASN A 208 12.40 -14.97 -12.22
N LYS A 209 13.50 -14.36 -11.79
CA LYS A 209 14.02 -13.11 -12.34
C LYS A 209 15.27 -13.41 -13.16
N TYR A 210 15.26 -13.01 -14.43
CA TYR A 210 16.45 -12.98 -15.26
C TYR A 210 16.87 -11.53 -15.49
N GLU A 211 18.04 -11.15 -14.97
CA GLU A 211 18.65 -9.84 -15.12
C GLU A 211 20.10 -10.02 -15.59
N LYS A 212 20.42 -9.42 -16.75
CA LYS A 212 21.78 -9.50 -17.27
C LYS A 212 22.77 -8.96 -16.23
N GLU A 213 23.92 -9.61 -16.13
CA GLU A 213 24.99 -9.20 -15.24
C GLU A 213 25.42 -7.75 -15.49
N ASP A 214 25.51 -6.95 -14.42
CA ASP A 214 26.03 -5.59 -14.42
C ASP A 214 27.47 -5.58 -13.89
N ASP A 215 28.32 -4.70 -14.43
CA ASP A 215 29.71 -4.50 -13.99
C ASP A 215 29.77 -3.65 -12.73
N ILE A 216 29.46 -4.24 -11.57
CA ILE A 216 29.51 -3.56 -10.28
C ILE A 216 30.89 -3.76 -9.67
N MET A 217 31.62 -2.66 -9.46
CA MET A 217 32.97 -2.65 -8.91
C MET A 217 32.96 -2.31 -7.42
N VAL A 218 33.73 -3.05 -6.64
CA VAL A 218 33.98 -2.81 -5.21
C VAL A 218 35.45 -2.48 -5.00
N GLY A 219 35.74 -1.41 -4.25
CA GLY A 219 37.11 -0.97 -3.99
C GLY A 219 37.91 -0.56 -5.23
N GLY A 220 37.23 -0.36 -6.38
CA GLY A 220 37.85 0.04 -7.65
C GLY A 220 38.62 -1.05 -8.38
N THR A 221 38.79 -2.23 -7.80
CA THR A 221 39.63 -3.32 -8.35
C THR A 221 38.91 -4.67 -8.49
N HIS A 222 37.82 -4.88 -7.79
CA HIS A 222 37.09 -6.14 -7.78
C HIS A 222 35.70 -5.98 -8.38
N LYS A 223 35.37 -6.79 -9.37
CA LYS A 223 34.03 -6.89 -9.95
C LYS A 223 33.22 -7.92 -9.15
N LEU A 224 31.98 -7.54 -8.74
CA LEU A 224 31.06 -8.49 -8.12
C LEU A 224 30.55 -9.51 -9.15
N ASN A 225 30.46 -10.78 -8.75
CA ASN A 225 29.88 -11.85 -9.53
C ASN A 225 28.37 -11.91 -9.30
N MET A 226 27.62 -11.20 -10.13
CA MET A 226 26.17 -11.07 -10.00
C MET A 226 25.44 -12.25 -10.63
N PRO A 227 24.50 -12.92 -9.91
CA PRO A 227 23.70 -13.97 -10.52
C PRO A 227 22.77 -13.38 -11.58
N SER A 228 22.84 -13.92 -12.82
CA SER A 228 21.94 -13.51 -13.90
C SER A 228 20.52 -14.07 -13.72
N THR A 229 20.36 -15.12 -12.94
CA THR A 229 19.08 -15.81 -12.70
C THR A 229 18.86 -16.00 -11.21
N VAL A 230 17.73 -15.51 -10.70
CA VAL A 230 17.31 -15.68 -9.30
C VAL A 230 15.96 -16.37 -9.27
N ASN A 231 15.84 -17.45 -8.50
CA ASN A 231 14.59 -18.18 -8.31
C ASN A 231 14.04 -17.92 -6.91
N ALA A 232 12.73 -17.83 -6.82
CA ALA A 232 12.00 -17.78 -5.56
C ALA A 232 10.86 -18.80 -5.59
N PHE A 233 10.57 -19.42 -4.45
CA PHE A 233 9.54 -20.44 -4.27
C PHE A 233 8.67 -20.07 -3.08
N ASP A 234 7.40 -20.47 -3.14
CA ASP A 234 6.42 -20.25 -2.09
C ASP A 234 5.55 -21.51 -1.94
N VAL A 235 5.21 -21.86 -0.71
CA VAL A 235 4.23 -22.88 -0.39
C VAL A 235 3.29 -22.36 0.69
N ARG A 236 1.99 -22.66 0.55
CA ARG A 236 0.97 -22.14 1.45
C ARG A 236 -0.17 -23.13 1.70
N ALA A 237 -0.77 -23.01 2.88
CA ALA A 237 -1.95 -23.77 3.27
C ALA A 237 -2.94 -22.84 3.96
N ASN A 238 -4.17 -22.83 3.49
CA ASN A 238 -5.26 -22.05 4.09
C ASN A 238 -6.38 -23.01 4.53
N PHE A 239 -6.63 -23.08 5.84
CA PHE A 239 -7.65 -23.90 6.45
C PHE A 239 -8.77 -23.05 7.04
N GLN A 240 -10.03 -23.38 6.69
CA GLN A 240 -11.20 -22.66 7.20
C GLN A 240 -12.23 -23.65 7.76
N LYS A 241 -12.71 -23.39 8.97
CA LYS A 241 -13.78 -24.17 9.59
C LYS A 241 -14.44 -23.42 10.75
N GLY A 242 -15.77 -23.37 10.77
CA GLY A 242 -16.55 -22.94 11.92
C GLY A 242 -16.19 -21.54 12.45
N GLY A 243 -15.85 -20.61 11.58
CA GLY A 243 -15.40 -19.26 11.94
C GLY A 243 -13.90 -19.11 12.12
N PHE A 244 -13.13 -20.21 12.17
CA PHE A 244 -11.67 -20.18 12.12
C PHE A 244 -11.18 -20.10 10.67
N ASN A 245 -10.15 -19.28 10.46
CA ASN A 245 -9.34 -19.28 9.25
C ASN A 245 -7.87 -19.24 9.68
N ILE A 246 -7.07 -20.20 9.20
CA ILE A 246 -5.64 -20.31 9.50
C ILE A 246 -4.88 -20.38 8.19
N LEU A 247 -4.00 -19.42 7.95
CA LEU A 247 -3.10 -19.35 6.82
C LEU A 247 -1.67 -19.52 7.32
N ALA A 248 -0.98 -20.52 6.77
CA ALA A 248 0.46 -20.71 6.94
C ALA A 248 1.12 -20.60 5.56
N GLU A 249 2.20 -19.82 5.46
CA GLU A 249 2.92 -19.59 4.21
C GLU A 249 4.42 -19.52 4.49
N TYR A 250 5.21 -20.13 3.61
CA TYR A 250 6.67 -20.08 3.64
C TYR A 250 7.19 -19.84 2.24
N ALA A 251 8.07 -18.84 2.10
CA ALA A 251 8.75 -18.58 0.85
C ALA A 251 10.27 -18.53 1.06
N TRP A 252 10.98 -18.87 -0.03
CA TRP A 252 12.43 -18.85 -0.11
C TRP A 252 12.86 -18.20 -1.42
N LYS A 253 13.95 -17.43 -1.39
CA LYS A 253 14.56 -16.75 -2.54
C LYS A 253 16.06 -17.04 -2.56
N GLY A 254 16.61 -17.37 -3.74
CA GLY A 254 18.05 -17.47 -3.94
C GLY A 254 18.78 -16.15 -3.68
N GLU A 255 20.08 -16.20 -3.58
CA GLU A 255 20.94 -15.03 -3.44
C GLU A 255 20.67 -14.02 -4.56
N ASP A 256 20.39 -12.79 -4.20
CA ASP A 256 20.16 -11.68 -5.11
C ASP A 256 20.79 -10.41 -4.54
N PRO A 257 22.13 -10.29 -4.61
CA PRO A 257 22.81 -9.10 -4.13
C PRO A 257 22.25 -7.87 -4.85
N ALA A 258 21.65 -6.97 -4.11
CA ALA A 258 21.00 -5.78 -4.62
C ALA A 258 21.45 -4.55 -3.84
N GLN A 259 21.32 -3.38 -4.42
CA GLN A 259 21.52 -2.14 -3.72
C GLN A 259 20.43 -1.98 -2.64
N GLY A 260 20.84 -1.61 -1.43
CA GLY A 260 19.95 -1.37 -0.32
C GLY A 260 18.97 -0.23 -0.61
N ASN A 261 17.94 -0.16 0.18
CA ASN A 261 16.94 0.89 0.07
C ASN A 261 17.44 2.15 0.82
N ALA A 262 17.62 3.25 0.10
CA ALA A 262 18.01 4.54 0.68
C ALA A 262 17.03 5.05 1.75
N LEU A 263 15.77 4.57 1.76
CA LEU A 263 14.78 4.95 2.76
C LEU A 263 15.09 4.44 4.17
N THR A 264 15.85 3.36 4.31
CA THR A 264 16.18 2.78 5.62
C THR A 264 17.48 3.30 6.22
N GLY A 265 18.21 4.20 5.53
CA GLY A 265 19.51 4.73 5.97
C GLY A 265 20.62 3.69 6.10
N ARG A 266 20.32 2.40 5.92
CA ARG A 266 21.25 1.28 5.99
C ARG A 266 21.63 0.82 4.60
N ASP A 267 22.90 0.97 4.23
CA ASP A 267 23.45 0.52 2.95
C ASP A 267 23.81 -0.97 3.02
N TYR A 268 22.84 -1.86 3.02
CA TYR A 268 23.03 -3.32 2.91
C TYR A 268 23.34 -3.75 1.46
N SER A 269 24.14 -2.99 0.77
CA SER A 269 24.35 -3.13 -0.66
C SER A 269 25.13 -4.38 -1.02
N TYR A 270 24.59 -5.15 -1.94
CA TYR A 270 25.27 -6.26 -2.61
C TYR A 270 25.77 -7.38 -1.69
N ILE A 271 24.96 -7.77 -0.71
CA ILE A 271 25.24 -8.87 0.20
C ILE A 271 24.71 -10.18 -0.40
N TYR A 272 25.54 -11.22 -0.39
CA TYR A 272 25.19 -12.56 -0.87
C TYR A 272 24.56 -13.35 0.29
N HIS A 273 23.23 -13.39 0.30
CA HIS A 273 22.45 -14.14 1.29
C HIS A 273 21.11 -14.59 0.68
N PRO A 274 20.71 -15.87 0.83
CA PRO A 274 19.40 -16.33 0.41
C PRO A 274 18.31 -15.75 1.30
N GLY A 275 17.19 -15.34 0.70
CA GLY A 275 16.05 -14.80 1.44
C GLY A 275 15.07 -15.87 1.88
N ASN A 276 14.38 -15.64 3.00
CA ASN A 276 13.25 -16.46 3.41
C ASN A 276 12.21 -15.63 4.18
N VAL A 277 10.96 -16.08 4.10
CA VAL A 277 9.87 -15.54 4.92
C VAL A 277 8.94 -16.68 5.36
N ALA A 278 8.57 -16.67 6.63
CA ALA A 278 7.57 -17.56 7.20
C ALA A 278 6.46 -16.73 7.84
N MET A 279 5.21 -17.11 7.61
CA MET A 279 4.04 -16.44 8.14
C MET A 279 3.03 -17.44 8.67
N LEU A 280 2.43 -17.09 9.81
CA LEU A 280 1.24 -17.74 10.35
C LEU A 280 0.22 -16.68 10.70
N SER A 281 -0.99 -16.79 10.14
CA SER A 281 -2.12 -15.91 10.46
C SER A 281 -3.31 -16.77 10.87
N ALA A 282 -3.89 -16.49 12.03
CA ALA A 282 -5.05 -17.19 12.55
C ALA A 282 -6.15 -16.17 12.90
N THR A 283 -7.32 -16.35 12.32
CA THR A 283 -8.49 -15.54 12.64
C THR A 283 -9.63 -16.40 13.17
N TYR A 284 -10.36 -15.86 14.11
CA TYR A 284 -11.63 -16.43 14.56
C TYR A 284 -12.72 -15.38 14.53
N SER A 285 -13.81 -15.66 13.85
CA SER A 285 -14.92 -14.71 13.70
C SER A 285 -16.26 -15.38 13.98
N LYS A 286 -17.05 -14.75 14.83
CA LYS A 286 -18.46 -15.05 15.05
C LYS A 286 -19.23 -13.75 15.30
N LYS A 287 -20.56 -13.83 15.30
CA LYS A 287 -21.40 -12.64 15.52
C LYS A 287 -21.01 -11.87 16.78
N GLY A 288 -20.41 -10.70 16.59
CA GLY A 288 -20.00 -9.77 17.65
C GLY A 288 -18.65 -10.07 18.30
N LEU A 289 -17.86 -10.97 17.76
CA LEU A 289 -16.47 -11.24 18.18
C LEU A 289 -15.61 -11.52 16.95
N SER A 290 -14.47 -10.86 16.87
CA SER A 290 -13.39 -11.15 15.92
C SER A 290 -12.07 -11.16 16.66
N VAL A 291 -11.23 -12.14 16.37
CA VAL A 291 -9.86 -12.25 16.89
C VAL A 291 -8.93 -12.48 15.71
N LEU A 292 -7.83 -11.76 15.65
CA LEU A 292 -6.72 -11.97 14.72
C LEU A 292 -5.44 -12.18 15.54
N LEU A 293 -4.68 -13.20 15.19
CA LEU A 293 -3.33 -13.43 15.68
C LEU A 293 -2.45 -13.73 14.48
N GLN A 294 -1.36 -13.01 14.32
CA GLN A 294 -0.43 -13.27 13.22
C GLN A 294 1.02 -13.03 13.62
N ALA A 295 1.90 -13.79 12.99
CA ALA A 295 3.34 -13.70 13.15
C ALA A 295 4.02 -13.89 11.80
N LYS A 296 5.06 -13.10 11.56
CA LYS A 296 5.91 -13.17 10.36
C LYS A 296 7.36 -13.05 10.77
N ARG A 297 8.22 -13.88 10.17
CA ARG A 297 9.67 -13.67 10.14
C ARG A 297 10.09 -13.50 8.69
N SER A 298 10.81 -12.44 8.38
CA SER A 298 11.46 -12.26 7.08
C SER A 298 12.96 -12.07 7.26
N ASP A 299 13.73 -12.43 6.23
CA ASP A 299 15.18 -12.35 6.20
C ASP A 299 15.63 -12.23 4.74
N ALA A 300 16.34 -11.17 4.38
CA ALA A 300 16.88 -10.89 3.04
C ALA A 300 15.86 -11.04 1.89
N MET A 301 14.62 -10.59 2.09
CA MET A 301 13.52 -10.75 1.12
C MET A 301 13.34 -9.54 0.19
N SER A 302 14.30 -8.62 0.12
CA SER A 302 14.30 -7.61 -0.94
C SER A 302 14.44 -8.29 -2.31
N PHE A 303 13.42 -8.14 -3.17
CA PHE A 303 13.38 -8.75 -4.49
C PHE A 303 12.99 -7.71 -5.53
N LYS A 304 13.98 -7.28 -6.33
CA LYS A 304 13.84 -6.16 -7.27
C LYS A 304 14.12 -6.64 -8.70
N SER A 305 13.35 -6.17 -9.68
CA SER A 305 13.59 -6.42 -11.10
C SER A 305 14.80 -5.64 -11.66
N LYS A 306 15.27 -4.62 -10.92
CA LYS A 306 16.50 -3.88 -11.19
C LYS A 306 17.29 -3.81 -9.89
N ARG A 307 18.40 -4.60 -9.80
CA ARG A 307 19.14 -4.77 -8.53
C ARG A 307 19.85 -3.51 -8.05
N ASN A 308 20.25 -2.62 -8.94
CA ASN A 308 20.85 -1.34 -8.60
C ASN A 308 19.82 -0.18 -8.53
N GLU A 309 18.56 -0.48 -8.26
CA GLU A 309 17.51 0.53 -8.02
C GLU A 309 17.61 1.06 -6.61
N THR A 310 17.78 2.38 -6.50
CA THR A 310 17.84 3.11 -5.23
C THR A 310 16.48 3.58 -4.72
N SER A 311 15.50 3.75 -5.63
CA SER A 311 14.12 4.04 -5.22
C SER A 311 13.49 2.83 -4.54
N GLY A 312 13.05 2.99 -3.31
CA GLY A 312 12.50 1.90 -2.50
C GLY A 312 11.21 1.29 -3.05
N ILE A 313 10.51 2.02 -3.92
CA ILE A 313 9.19 1.64 -4.42
C ILE A 313 9.18 1.24 -5.89
N ALA A 314 10.22 1.68 -6.67
CA ALA A 314 10.27 1.53 -8.11
C ALA A 314 10.84 0.24 -8.52
N SER A 315 10.59 -0.82 -8.74
CA SER A 315 11.22 -2.08 -9.17
C SER A 315 11.01 -3.27 -8.24
N ALA A 316 10.30 -3.11 -7.12
CA ALA A 316 9.94 -4.24 -6.28
C ALA A 316 9.08 -5.25 -7.06
N ILE A 317 9.44 -6.53 -7.01
CA ILE A 317 8.67 -7.63 -7.60
C ILE A 317 7.75 -8.24 -6.55
N ASN A 318 8.17 -8.24 -5.28
CA ASN A 318 7.47 -8.81 -4.16
C ASN A 318 6.93 -7.74 -3.21
N HIS A 319 6.21 -8.19 -2.21
CA HIS A 319 5.67 -7.35 -1.15
C HIS A 319 5.68 -8.12 0.18
N LEU A 320 6.14 -7.44 1.22
CA LEU A 320 6.09 -7.94 2.59
C LEU A 320 5.10 -7.06 3.37
N PRO A 321 3.89 -7.54 3.68
CA PRO A 321 2.91 -6.74 4.40
C PRO A 321 3.41 -6.42 5.81
N ALA A 322 3.17 -5.20 6.27
CA ALA A 322 3.35 -4.85 7.67
C ALA A 322 2.33 -5.61 8.54
N PHE A 323 2.77 -6.07 9.72
CA PHE A 323 1.87 -6.64 10.72
C PHE A 323 1.61 -5.60 11.81
N THR A 324 1.13 -4.45 11.36
CA THR A 324 0.69 -3.31 12.15
C THR A 324 -0.70 -2.90 11.70
N MET A 325 -1.42 -2.19 12.53
CA MET A 325 -2.74 -1.67 12.16
C MET A 325 -2.57 -0.36 11.38
N ASP A 326 -3.15 -0.29 10.17
CA ASP A 326 -3.22 0.96 9.42
C ASP A 326 -4.08 1.98 10.17
N GLN A 327 -3.52 3.15 10.46
CA GLN A 327 -4.18 4.23 11.18
C GLN A 327 -4.80 5.24 10.22
N THR A 328 -6.03 5.68 10.53
CA THR A 328 -6.76 6.68 9.74
C THR A 328 -6.80 8.05 10.39
N TYR A 329 -6.46 8.15 11.66
CA TYR A 329 -6.36 9.40 12.39
C TYR A 329 -5.00 10.05 12.19
N ALA A 330 -4.98 11.36 12.00
CA ALA A 330 -3.80 12.09 11.56
C ALA A 330 -2.58 11.92 12.49
N LEU A 331 -2.77 12.03 13.82
CA LEU A 331 -1.68 11.87 14.77
C LEU A 331 -1.32 10.40 15.03
N ALA A 332 -2.27 9.49 14.97
CA ALA A 332 -1.98 8.06 15.06
C ALA A 332 -1.19 7.52 13.84
N ALA A 333 -1.27 8.22 12.70
CA ALA A 333 -0.53 7.94 11.49
C ALA A 333 0.73 8.81 11.33
N LEU A 334 1.17 9.51 12.38
CA LEU A 334 2.32 10.40 12.32
C LEU A 334 3.62 9.64 12.13
N TYR A 335 3.76 8.49 12.80
CA TYR A 335 4.91 7.59 12.77
C TYR A 335 4.51 6.21 12.21
N PRO A 336 4.33 6.11 10.88
CA PRO A 336 3.85 4.88 10.24
C PRO A 336 4.99 3.88 10.03
N TYR A 337 4.74 2.61 10.35
CA TYR A 337 5.77 1.59 10.20
C TYR A 337 5.96 1.16 8.73
N ALA A 338 7.19 1.25 8.23
CA ALA A 338 7.62 0.65 6.97
C ALA A 338 8.25 -0.72 7.20
N THR A 339 7.76 -1.76 6.50
CA THR A 339 8.31 -3.10 6.56
C THR A 339 9.80 -3.11 6.19
N GLN A 340 10.62 -3.82 6.97
CA GLN A 340 12.06 -3.95 6.75
C GLN A 340 12.36 -5.25 5.98
N PRO A 341 12.57 -5.18 4.64
CA PRO A 341 12.75 -6.37 3.81
C PRO A 341 14.05 -7.12 4.10
N ASP A 342 15.02 -6.46 4.74
CA ASP A 342 16.30 -7.02 5.10
C ASP A 342 16.23 -7.96 6.31
N GLY A 343 15.21 -7.82 7.14
CA GLY A 343 14.90 -8.78 8.19
C GLY A 343 14.12 -8.21 9.37
N GLU A 344 13.04 -8.87 9.71
CA GLU A 344 12.21 -8.54 10.86
C GLU A 344 11.44 -9.75 11.40
N TRP A 345 11.17 -9.75 12.70
CA TRP A 345 10.09 -10.45 13.33
C TRP A 345 8.93 -9.49 13.54
N ALA A 346 7.74 -9.84 13.08
CA ALA A 346 6.55 -9.02 13.24
C ALA A 346 5.39 -9.84 13.79
N TYR A 347 4.71 -9.30 14.80
CA TYR A 347 3.59 -9.90 15.48
C TYR A 347 2.43 -8.93 15.57
N GLN A 348 1.21 -9.42 15.39
CA GLN A 348 0.00 -8.63 15.62
C GLN A 348 -1.08 -9.47 16.28
N ALA A 349 -1.78 -8.88 17.26
CA ALA A 349 -2.97 -9.42 17.88
C ALA A 349 -4.07 -8.37 17.86
N GLU A 350 -5.25 -8.73 17.35
CA GLU A 350 -6.41 -7.85 17.34
C GLU A 350 -7.61 -8.58 17.96
N LEU A 351 -8.35 -7.87 18.80
CA LEU A 351 -9.62 -8.32 19.37
C LEU A 351 -10.68 -7.25 19.09
N ALA A 352 -11.75 -7.60 18.38
CA ALA A 352 -12.92 -6.76 18.23
C ALA A 352 -14.13 -7.43 18.88
N TYR A 353 -14.79 -6.72 19.79
CA TYR A 353 -15.94 -7.24 20.53
C TYR A 353 -17.09 -6.23 20.52
N ARG A 354 -18.29 -6.73 20.22
CA ARG A 354 -19.52 -5.97 20.25
C ARG A 354 -20.38 -6.30 21.45
N PHE A 355 -20.42 -5.41 22.42
CA PHE A 355 -21.36 -5.49 23.55
C PHE A 355 -22.80 -5.34 23.04
N LYS A 356 -23.65 -6.28 23.44
CA LYS A 356 -25.06 -6.29 23.00
C LYS A 356 -25.82 -5.10 23.57
N ARG A 357 -26.89 -4.72 22.87
CA ARG A 357 -27.86 -3.72 23.35
C ARG A 357 -28.50 -4.20 24.65
N ASN A 358 -28.88 -3.24 25.51
CA ASN A 358 -29.52 -3.44 26.79
C ASN A 358 -28.67 -4.27 27.78
N THR A 359 -27.36 -4.12 27.72
CA THR A 359 -26.39 -4.62 28.71
C THR A 359 -25.74 -3.43 29.43
N ALA A 360 -25.08 -3.67 30.56
CA ALA A 360 -24.45 -2.61 31.36
C ALA A 360 -23.44 -1.78 30.54
N LEU A 361 -22.54 -2.43 29.78
CA LEU A 361 -21.56 -1.75 28.92
C LEU A 361 -22.14 -1.33 27.56
N GLY A 362 -22.99 -2.18 26.96
CA GLY A 362 -23.58 -1.89 25.63
C GLY A 362 -24.62 -0.76 25.66
N GLY A 363 -25.31 -0.56 26.77
CA GLY A 363 -26.38 0.43 26.86
C GLY A 363 -27.49 0.18 25.83
N LYS A 364 -28.29 1.23 25.52
CA LYS A 364 -29.44 1.14 24.60
C LYS A 364 -29.07 0.73 23.15
N TYR A 365 -27.87 1.08 22.66
CA TYR A 365 -27.51 0.94 21.24
C TYR A 365 -26.42 -0.09 20.98
N GLY A 366 -25.77 -0.62 22.02
CA GLY A 366 -24.58 -1.44 21.92
C GLY A 366 -23.30 -0.59 21.95
N MET A 367 -22.15 -1.24 22.05
CA MET A 367 -20.82 -0.64 22.06
C MET A 367 -19.86 -1.57 21.33
N ASN A 368 -19.02 -1.05 20.45
CA ASN A 368 -17.92 -1.80 19.84
C ASN A 368 -16.62 -1.42 20.57
N VAL A 369 -15.81 -2.41 20.88
CA VAL A 369 -14.47 -2.22 21.42
C VAL A 369 -13.52 -2.99 20.52
N LYS A 370 -12.44 -2.34 20.09
CA LYS A 370 -11.36 -2.93 19.34
C LYS A 370 -10.06 -2.67 20.10
N VAL A 371 -9.27 -3.72 20.28
CA VAL A 371 -7.94 -3.67 20.89
C VAL A 371 -6.97 -4.23 19.88
N ASN A 372 -5.86 -3.55 19.66
CA ASN A 372 -4.76 -4.02 18.83
C ASN A 372 -3.45 -3.94 19.61
N PHE A 373 -2.59 -4.89 19.36
CA PHE A 373 -1.20 -4.90 19.78
C PHE A 373 -0.34 -5.36 18.61
N SER A 374 0.66 -4.57 18.24
CA SER A 374 1.65 -4.91 17.22
C SER A 374 3.04 -4.79 17.81
N HIS A 375 3.95 -5.67 17.41
CA HIS A 375 5.35 -5.64 17.84
C HIS A 375 6.25 -6.12 16.71
N VAL A 376 7.25 -5.31 16.37
CA VAL A 376 8.22 -5.61 15.33
C VAL A 376 9.63 -5.47 15.88
N HIS A 377 10.46 -6.46 15.59
CA HIS A 377 11.80 -6.58 16.14
C HIS A 377 12.80 -7.06 15.08
N SER A 378 14.09 -6.73 15.25
CA SER A 378 15.17 -7.24 14.41
C SER A 378 15.31 -8.76 14.52
N ILE A 379 15.92 -9.38 13.51
CA ILE A 379 16.41 -10.77 13.57
C ILE A 379 17.88 -10.77 14.00
N ASP A 380 18.31 -11.85 14.68
CA ASP A 380 19.73 -12.04 15.04
C ASP A 380 20.53 -12.37 13.76
N ARG A 381 21.50 -11.51 13.40
CA ARG A 381 22.41 -11.71 12.26
C ARG A 381 23.85 -11.71 12.77
N ARG A 382 24.59 -12.73 12.36
CA ARG A 382 26.00 -12.92 12.74
C ARG A 382 26.88 -13.10 11.52
N ASP A 383 28.02 -12.40 11.48
CA ASP A 383 29.05 -12.64 10.47
C ASP A 383 29.67 -14.04 10.64
N HIS A 384 30.54 -14.44 9.72
CA HIS A 384 31.23 -15.75 9.80
C HIS A 384 32.19 -15.88 10.99
N ALA A 385 32.58 -14.76 11.62
CA ALA A 385 33.39 -14.74 12.84
C ALA A 385 32.54 -14.76 14.13
N GLY A 386 31.19 -14.70 14.00
CA GLY A 386 30.26 -14.71 15.13
C GLY A 386 29.93 -13.34 15.72
N ASN A 387 30.45 -12.25 15.12
CA ASN A 387 30.11 -10.90 15.52
C ASN A 387 28.75 -10.49 14.96
N GLU A 388 28.16 -9.43 15.53
CA GLU A 388 26.96 -8.82 14.95
C GLU A 388 27.24 -8.33 13.52
N PHE A 389 26.33 -8.67 12.59
CA PHE A 389 26.43 -8.25 11.21
C PHE A 389 25.74 -6.91 11.01
N ASP A 390 26.51 -5.85 10.81
CA ASP A 390 26.01 -4.48 10.65
C ASP A 390 25.50 -4.17 9.21
N GLY A 391 25.81 -5.04 8.24
CA GLY A 391 25.36 -4.89 6.86
C GLY A 391 26.09 -3.85 6.02
N THR A 392 27.12 -3.19 6.54
CA THR A 392 27.81 -2.09 5.83
C THR A 392 28.82 -2.57 4.79
N ALA A 393 29.32 -3.81 4.91
CA ALA A 393 30.32 -4.36 3.97
C ALA A 393 29.66 -4.79 2.65
N LYS A 394 30.12 -4.23 1.53
CA LYS A 394 29.68 -4.58 0.17
C LYS A 394 30.33 -5.86 -0.33
N GLY A 395 29.55 -6.71 -1.03
CA GLY A 395 30.07 -7.93 -1.63
C GLY A 395 30.55 -8.96 -0.63
N THR A 396 29.91 -9.03 0.54
CA THR A 396 30.24 -10.02 1.56
C THR A 396 29.60 -11.37 1.25
N ASP A 397 30.16 -12.46 1.83
CA ASP A 397 29.58 -13.82 1.73
C ASP A 397 28.30 -13.99 2.55
N GLY A 398 27.72 -12.87 3.04
CA GLY A 398 26.49 -12.87 3.81
C GLY A 398 26.69 -13.04 5.32
N TYR A 399 25.71 -13.65 5.98
CA TYR A 399 25.64 -13.80 7.43
C TYR A 399 24.86 -15.06 7.81
N GLY A 400 25.01 -15.51 9.04
CA GLY A 400 24.14 -16.52 9.65
C GLY A 400 22.99 -15.88 10.43
N SER A 401 21.83 -16.50 10.41
CA SER A 401 20.66 -16.04 11.16
C SER A 401 19.91 -17.22 11.76
N ALA A 402 19.85 -17.26 13.10
CA ALA A 402 19.10 -18.29 13.82
C ALA A 402 17.59 -18.04 13.72
N PHE A 403 16.83 -18.99 13.20
CA PHE A 403 15.43 -18.79 12.83
C PHE A 403 14.54 -18.27 13.97
N PHE A 404 14.68 -18.76 15.20
CA PHE A 404 13.84 -18.39 16.35
C PHE A 404 14.47 -17.35 17.27
N LYS A 405 15.58 -16.72 16.87
CA LYS A 405 16.28 -15.76 17.70
C LYS A 405 15.98 -14.34 17.25
N TRP A 406 15.72 -13.46 18.20
CA TRP A 406 15.59 -12.03 17.98
C TRP A 406 16.98 -11.38 17.97
N GLY A 407 17.13 -10.30 17.24
CA GLY A 407 18.24 -9.36 17.39
C GLY A 407 18.01 -8.44 18.60
N ASP A 408 18.83 -7.41 18.72
CA ASP A 408 18.81 -6.55 19.91
C ASP A 408 17.93 -5.30 19.75
N GLU A 409 17.36 -5.05 18.54
CA GLU A 409 16.67 -3.81 18.22
C GLU A 409 15.15 -4.03 18.07
N MET A 410 14.39 -3.24 18.81
CA MET A 410 12.96 -3.05 18.57
C MET A 410 12.75 -2.01 17.46
N TYR A 411 11.97 -2.35 16.43
CA TYR A 411 11.66 -1.46 15.32
C TYR A 411 10.38 -0.66 15.54
N TYR A 412 9.36 -1.34 16.05
CA TYR A 412 8.05 -0.75 16.26
C TYR A 412 7.26 -1.51 17.30
N GLN A 413 6.45 -0.81 18.08
CA GLN A 413 5.41 -1.41 18.90
C GLN A 413 4.24 -0.45 19.03
N ASP A 414 3.01 -0.95 18.92
CA ASP A 414 1.82 -0.19 19.28
C ASP A 414 0.85 -1.04 20.12
N PHE A 415 0.26 -0.38 21.07
CA PHE A 415 -0.94 -0.85 21.74
C PHE A 415 -2.03 0.20 21.57
N ASN A 416 -3.18 -0.18 21.02
CA ASN A 416 -4.29 0.76 20.92
C ASN A 416 -5.62 0.13 21.32
N ILE A 417 -6.51 0.97 21.87
CA ILE A 417 -7.88 0.61 22.21
C ILE A 417 -8.83 1.65 21.61
N GLN A 418 -9.84 1.19 20.90
CA GLN A 418 -10.90 2.01 20.31
C GLN A 418 -12.25 1.61 20.90
N ILE A 419 -13.04 2.61 21.27
CA ILE A 419 -14.37 2.45 21.83
C ILE A 419 -15.35 3.26 20.98
N GLU A 420 -16.14 2.58 20.17
CA GLU A 420 -17.21 3.20 19.38
C GLU A 420 -18.55 3.00 20.08
N LYS A 421 -19.20 4.08 20.45
CA LYS A 421 -20.47 4.05 21.16
C LYS A 421 -21.50 5.02 20.57
N ARG A 422 -22.65 4.47 20.23
CA ARG A 422 -23.80 5.26 19.87
C ARG A 422 -24.53 5.68 21.15
N LEU A 423 -24.48 6.97 21.48
CA LEU A 423 -25.09 7.52 22.70
C LEU A 423 -26.57 7.88 22.50
N SER A 424 -26.94 8.29 21.28
CA SER A 424 -28.35 8.57 20.93
C SER A 424 -28.63 8.12 19.47
N ARG A 425 -29.88 8.36 19.00
CA ARG A 425 -30.21 8.11 17.57
C ARG A 425 -29.41 9.01 16.63
N SER A 426 -28.94 10.15 17.13
CA SER A 426 -28.27 11.19 16.35
C SER A 426 -26.80 11.37 16.71
N PHE A 427 -26.29 10.79 17.79
CA PHE A 427 -24.95 11.04 18.30
C PHE A 427 -24.15 9.74 18.43
N ASN A 428 -23.03 9.67 17.69
CA ASN A 428 -22.02 8.63 17.78
C ASN A 428 -20.73 9.24 18.33
N LEU A 429 -20.04 8.51 19.19
CA LEU A 429 -18.75 8.87 19.77
C LEU A 429 -17.76 7.72 19.51
N ASN A 430 -16.58 8.04 19.06
CA ASN A 430 -15.43 7.14 18.99
C ASN A 430 -14.32 7.74 19.84
N LEU A 431 -13.77 6.94 20.75
CA LEU A 431 -12.62 7.29 21.57
C LEU A 431 -11.51 6.29 21.26
N MET A 432 -10.28 6.76 21.13
CA MET A 432 -9.11 5.93 20.95
C MET A 432 -7.98 6.42 21.83
N TYR A 433 -7.27 5.47 22.43
CA TYR A 433 -5.96 5.66 23.03
C TYR A 433 -4.98 4.76 22.32
N MET A 434 -3.77 5.26 22.05
CA MET A 434 -2.67 4.51 21.48
C MET A 434 -1.38 4.88 22.19
N ASN A 435 -0.62 3.87 22.58
CA ASN A 435 0.76 3.99 23.03
C ASN A 435 1.66 3.38 21.95
N GLN A 436 2.69 4.11 21.52
CA GLN A 436 3.52 3.74 20.38
C GLN A 436 5.00 3.91 20.70
N PHE A 437 5.79 2.95 20.24
CA PHE A 437 7.24 3.03 20.14
C PHE A 437 7.64 2.92 18.67
N TYR A 438 8.40 3.87 18.18
CA TYR A 438 8.79 3.97 16.77
C TYR A 438 10.27 4.26 16.65
N ASN A 439 11.02 3.37 16.00
CA ASN A 439 12.46 3.53 15.82
C ASN A 439 12.75 4.25 14.50
N GLN A 440 12.88 5.58 14.55
CA GLN A 440 13.18 6.40 13.39
C GLN A 440 14.50 6.01 12.71
N THR A 441 15.52 5.68 13.50
CA THR A 441 16.82 5.25 12.96
C THR A 441 16.70 4.07 12.00
N ILE A 442 15.80 3.13 12.31
CA ILE A 442 15.59 1.95 11.47
C ILE A 442 14.67 2.25 10.29
N VAL A 443 13.59 2.97 10.52
CA VAL A 443 12.52 3.16 9.52
C VAL A 443 12.85 4.32 8.58
N GLU A 444 13.44 5.39 9.11
CA GLU A 444 13.69 6.63 8.37
C GLU A 444 15.18 6.88 8.07
N GLY A 445 16.08 6.20 8.79
CA GLY A 445 17.53 6.35 8.65
C GLY A 445 18.13 7.46 9.51
N GLU A 446 17.33 8.16 10.30
CA GLU A 446 17.76 9.27 11.16
C GLU A 446 16.92 9.29 12.44
N GLY A 447 17.26 10.13 13.40
CA GLY A 447 16.54 10.26 14.67
C GLY A 447 16.90 9.19 15.69
N GLY A 448 15.93 8.77 16.49
CA GLY A 448 16.07 7.80 17.58
C GLY A 448 14.81 7.00 17.82
N MET A 449 14.65 6.48 19.05
CA MET A 449 13.40 5.84 19.47
C MET A 449 12.43 6.93 19.92
N VAL A 450 11.26 6.99 19.29
CA VAL A 450 10.14 7.87 19.68
C VAL A 450 9.14 7.05 20.48
N HIS A 451 8.79 7.53 21.66
CA HIS A 451 7.74 6.99 22.50
C HIS A 451 6.59 8.00 22.60
N SER A 452 5.41 7.66 22.13
CA SER A 452 4.28 8.57 22.12
C SER A 452 3.00 7.98 22.71
N ASP A 453 2.24 8.84 23.40
CA ASP A 453 0.88 8.59 23.86
C ASP A 453 -0.11 9.43 23.04
N ILE A 454 -1.10 8.79 22.42
CA ILE A 454 -2.02 9.45 21.50
C ILE A 454 -3.45 9.26 21.97
N PHE A 455 -4.16 10.37 22.13
CA PHE A 455 -5.55 10.43 22.55
C PHE A 455 -6.43 11.00 21.44
N ILE A 456 -7.53 10.33 21.12
CA ILE A 456 -8.43 10.70 20.02
C ILE A 456 -9.88 10.67 20.49
N ALA A 457 -10.62 11.73 20.17
CA ALA A 457 -12.05 11.82 20.33
C ALA A 457 -12.69 12.26 19.01
N ASP A 458 -13.52 11.43 18.41
CA ASP A 458 -14.27 11.69 17.18
C ASP A 458 -15.77 11.57 17.46
N ALA A 459 -16.50 12.65 17.27
CA ALA A 459 -17.92 12.75 17.55
C ALA A 459 -18.70 13.12 16.29
N LYS A 460 -19.77 12.37 16.00
CA LYS A 460 -20.65 12.62 14.87
C LYS A 460 -22.08 12.87 15.34
N TYR A 461 -22.61 14.08 15.05
CA TYR A 461 -23.94 14.49 15.40
C TYR A 461 -24.81 14.76 14.17
N ARG A 462 -25.88 13.98 14.02
CA ARG A 462 -26.89 14.19 12.99
C ARG A 462 -27.91 15.21 13.46
N ILE A 463 -27.81 16.43 12.97
CA ILE A 463 -28.70 17.54 13.30
C ILE A 463 -30.13 17.26 12.77
N ASN A 464 -30.19 16.84 11.49
CA ASN A 464 -31.41 16.40 10.81
C ASN A 464 -31.10 15.38 9.70
N ARG A 465 -32.10 15.06 8.84
CA ARG A 465 -31.92 14.06 7.77
C ARG A 465 -30.89 14.46 6.70
N LYS A 466 -30.64 15.77 6.54
CA LYS A 466 -29.74 16.30 5.50
C LYS A 466 -28.45 16.88 6.08
N LEU A 467 -28.41 17.18 7.37
CA LEU A 467 -27.30 17.89 7.97
C LEU A 467 -26.64 17.05 9.07
N THR A 468 -25.33 16.83 8.94
CA THR A 468 -24.51 16.11 9.90
C THR A 468 -23.27 16.95 10.21
N LEU A 469 -22.95 17.06 11.49
CA LEU A 469 -21.72 17.67 12.01
C LEU A 469 -20.81 16.56 12.54
N ARG A 470 -19.52 16.60 12.21
CA ARG A 470 -18.46 15.79 12.81
C ARG A 470 -17.40 16.71 13.38
N GLY A 471 -16.97 16.42 14.59
CA GLY A 471 -15.84 17.06 15.25
C GLY A 471 -14.85 16.01 15.71
N GLU A 472 -13.57 16.28 15.51
CA GLU A 472 -12.47 15.40 15.88
C GLU A 472 -11.40 16.20 16.61
N LEU A 473 -10.90 15.67 17.71
CA LEU A 473 -9.77 16.20 18.47
C LEU A 473 -8.78 15.08 18.72
N GLN A 474 -7.50 15.36 18.52
CA GLN A 474 -6.41 14.44 18.78
C GLN A 474 -5.28 15.18 19.52
N TYR A 475 -4.61 14.48 20.40
CA TYR A 475 -3.42 14.95 21.09
C TYR A 475 -2.38 13.83 21.11
N LEU A 476 -1.16 14.13 20.68
CA LEU A 476 0.00 13.27 20.77
C LEU A 476 1.00 13.92 21.71
N SER A 477 1.43 13.17 22.70
CA SER A 477 2.46 13.56 23.66
C SER A 477 3.71 12.73 23.48
N THR A 478 4.85 13.38 23.33
CA THR A 478 6.18 12.78 23.26
C THR A 478 7.25 13.78 23.68
N ASP A 479 8.32 13.29 24.31
CA ASP A 479 9.50 14.10 24.64
C ASP A 479 10.57 14.07 23.54
N GLU A 480 10.36 13.23 22.48
CA GLU A 480 11.31 13.01 21.40
C GLU A 480 10.83 13.69 20.09
N ASP A 481 11.70 13.69 19.06
CA ASP A 481 11.47 14.25 17.73
C ASP A 481 10.97 15.70 17.77
N ASP A 482 9.82 15.97 17.15
CA ASP A 482 9.18 17.29 17.11
C ASP A 482 8.38 17.64 18.38
N GLY A 483 8.31 16.73 19.38
CA GLY A 483 7.53 16.92 20.61
C GLY A 483 6.01 16.82 20.38
N ASP A 484 5.25 17.52 21.21
CA ASP A 484 3.78 17.40 21.27
C ASP A 484 3.04 17.96 20.06
N TRP A 485 1.92 17.28 19.70
CA TRP A 485 1.06 17.69 18.61
C TRP A 485 -0.42 17.74 19.02
N LEU A 486 -1.13 18.73 18.49
CA LEU A 486 -2.57 18.85 18.62
C LEU A 486 -3.23 18.87 17.23
N TYR A 487 -4.31 18.13 17.04
CA TYR A 487 -5.09 18.15 15.82
C TYR A 487 -6.57 18.36 16.11
N GLY A 488 -7.18 19.25 15.31
CA GLY A 488 -8.62 19.50 15.34
C GLY A 488 -9.22 19.45 13.95
N LEU A 489 -10.43 18.85 13.82
CA LEU A 489 -11.20 18.85 12.58
C LEU A 489 -12.68 19.14 12.86
N LEU A 490 -13.27 19.94 12.00
CA LEU A 490 -14.71 20.15 11.94
C LEU A 490 -15.20 19.92 10.51
N GLU A 491 -16.20 19.02 10.37
CA GLU A 491 -16.81 18.67 9.08
C GLU A 491 -18.33 18.88 9.15
N LEU A 492 -18.86 19.58 8.16
CA LEU A 492 -20.28 19.81 7.98
C LEU A 492 -20.76 19.22 6.66
N SER A 493 -21.56 18.16 6.74
CA SER A 493 -22.10 17.46 5.57
C SER A 493 -23.55 17.87 5.30
N PHE A 494 -23.82 18.45 4.12
CA PHE A 494 -25.14 18.72 3.56
C PHE A 494 -25.50 17.67 2.52
N LEU A 495 -26.24 16.66 2.93
CA LEU A 495 -26.67 15.58 2.03
C LEU A 495 -27.66 16.08 0.98
N PRO A 496 -27.56 15.61 -0.26
CA PRO A 496 -26.63 14.56 -0.72
C PRO A 496 -25.32 15.06 -1.32
N HIS A 497 -25.06 16.37 -1.45
CA HIS A 497 -24.04 16.87 -2.39
C HIS A 497 -22.83 17.53 -1.76
N TRP A 498 -22.98 18.27 -0.66
CA TRP A 498 -21.94 19.16 -0.16
C TRP A 498 -21.32 18.70 1.14
N MET A 499 -20.01 18.86 1.27
CA MET A 499 -19.26 18.67 2.51
C MET A 499 -18.22 19.78 2.64
N PHE A 500 -18.18 20.40 3.81
CA PHE A 500 -17.23 21.45 4.18
C PHE A 500 -16.39 20.92 5.32
N THR A 501 -15.07 20.97 5.20
CA THR A 501 -14.14 20.50 6.21
C THR A 501 -13.11 21.58 6.48
N ILE A 502 -12.85 21.83 7.75
CA ILE A 502 -11.70 22.60 8.22
C ILE A 502 -10.92 21.77 9.21
N SER A 503 -9.60 21.82 9.15
CA SER A 503 -8.73 21.15 10.11
C SER A 503 -7.47 21.95 10.34
N ASP A 504 -6.85 21.75 11.48
CA ASP A 504 -5.55 22.28 11.83
C ASP A 504 -4.74 21.25 12.62
N MET A 505 -3.50 21.03 12.25
CA MET A 505 -2.52 20.26 12.97
C MET A 505 -1.45 21.22 13.48
N TYR A 506 -1.30 21.32 14.76
CA TYR A 506 -0.37 22.24 15.43
C TYR A 506 0.72 21.47 16.16
N ASN A 507 1.96 21.71 15.80
CA ASN A 507 3.10 21.25 16.60
C ASN A 507 3.35 22.25 17.74
N SER A 508 3.12 21.84 18.95
CA SER A 508 3.35 22.66 20.16
C SER A 508 4.71 22.39 20.82
N GLY A 509 5.42 21.36 20.33
CA GLY A 509 6.71 20.97 20.88
C GLY A 509 7.86 21.86 20.38
N VAL A 510 8.33 21.62 19.18
CA VAL A 510 9.57 22.21 18.65
C VAL A 510 9.32 23.33 17.66
N THR A 511 8.53 23.07 16.60
CA THR A 511 8.42 23.97 15.46
C THR A 511 7.43 25.13 15.67
N ASN A 512 6.44 24.97 16.51
CA ASN A 512 5.31 25.88 16.73
C ASN A 512 4.58 26.25 15.43
N GLN A 513 4.47 25.28 14.49
CA GLN A 513 3.86 25.48 13.19
C GLN A 513 2.42 24.94 13.14
N HIS A 514 1.59 25.65 12.36
CA HIS A 514 0.22 25.27 12.02
C HIS A 514 0.14 24.72 10.61
N TYR A 515 -0.48 23.56 10.45
CA TYR A 515 -0.77 22.92 9.16
C TYR A 515 -2.28 22.84 8.96
N TYR A 516 -2.84 24.00 8.61
CA TYR A 516 -4.29 24.18 8.44
C TYR A 516 -4.76 23.76 7.06
N GLN A 517 -5.97 23.27 6.96
CA GLN A 517 -6.65 22.94 5.71
C GLN A 517 -8.11 23.34 5.74
N GLY A 518 -8.60 23.87 4.61
CA GLY A 518 -10.00 24.09 4.34
C GLY A 518 -10.39 23.40 3.04
N LEU A 519 -11.45 22.58 3.07
CA LEU A 519 -11.90 21.79 1.92
C LEU A 519 -13.40 21.95 1.69
N VAL A 520 -13.78 22.08 0.42
CA VAL A 520 -15.17 22.00 -0.03
C VAL A 520 -15.31 20.87 -1.01
N THR A 521 -16.15 19.89 -0.71
CA THR A 521 -16.41 18.74 -1.58
C THR A 521 -17.83 18.80 -2.12
N PHE A 522 -17.97 18.64 -3.42
CA PHE A 522 -19.24 18.47 -4.13
C PHE A 522 -19.30 17.09 -4.77
N SER A 523 -20.42 16.36 -4.55
CA SER A 523 -20.63 15.04 -5.16
C SER A 523 -22.01 15.00 -5.81
N HIS A 524 -22.06 14.56 -7.08
CA HIS A 524 -23.31 14.36 -7.81
C HIS A 524 -23.18 13.21 -8.81
N GLY A 525 -24.01 12.17 -8.63
CA GLY A 525 -23.87 10.93 -9.41
C GLY A 525 -22.46 10.34 -9.26
N SER A 526 -21.81 10.12 -10.39
CA SER A 526 -20.42 9.61 -10.44
C SER A 526 -19.34 10.69 -10.33
N HIS A 527 -19.71 11.96 -10.19
CA HIS A 527 -18.76 13.08 -10.10
C HIS A 527 -18.46 13.43 -8.65
N ARG A 528 -17.19 13.60 -8.33
CA ARG A 528 -16.73 14.19 -7.08
C ARG A 528 -15.69 15.26 -7.40
N LEU A 529 -15.95 16.48 -6.95
CA LEU A 529 -15.07 17.62 -7.05
C LEU A 529 -14.71 18.08 -5.64
N GLN A 530 -13.43 18.31 -5.36
CA GLN A 530 -12.97 18.86 -4.10
C GLN A 530 -12.02 20.04 -4.38
N LEU A 531 -12.32 21.17 -3.77
CA LEU A 531 -11.48 22.36 -3.76
C LEU A 531 -10.94 22.56 -2.35
N GLY A 532 -9.66 22.85 -2.24
CA GLY A 532 -9.00 23.06 -0.96
C GLY A 532 -7.98 24.17 -0.97
N TYR A 533 -7.63 24.62 0.22
CA TYR A 533 -6.50 25.50 0.48
C TYR A 533 -5.89 25.17 1.82
N GLY A 534 -4.56 25.10 1.88
CA GLY A 534 -3.90 24.85 3.16
C GLY A 534 -2.42 24.58 3.05
N ARG A 535 -1.87 24.13 4.17
CA ARG A 535 -0.51 23.66 4.39
C ARG A 535 -0.50 22.18 4.70
N THR A 536 0.44 21.44 4.14
CA THR A 536 0.75 20.06 4.54
C THR A 536 2.17 20.00 5.09
N ARG A 537 2.36 19.24 6.16
CA ARG A 537 3.70 18.99 6.70
C ARG A 537 4.47 18.02 5.81
N GLU A 538 5.78 18.03 5.92
CA GLU A 538 6.60 16.91 5.45
C GLU A 538 6.40 15.67 6.33
N GLY A 539 6.73 14.52 5.81
CA GLY A 539 6.64 13.26 6.56
C GLY A 539 6.52 12.05 5.63
N TRP A 540 5.94 10.99 6.14
CA TRP A 540 5.81 9.73 5.42
C TRP A 540 4.37 9.46 5.01
N ASN A 541 4.17 9.10 3.74
CA ASN A 541 2.92 8.57 3.23
C ASN A 541 3.09 7.06 3.02
N CYS A 542 2.27 6.26 3.69
CA CYS A 542 2.41 4.81 3.71
C CYS A 542 1.12 4.11 3.29
N ALA A 543 1.28 2.97 2.60
CA ALA A 543 0.21 2.04 2.28
C ALA A 543 0.73 0.60 2.37
N GLY A 544 0.12 -0.21 3.23
CA GLY A 544 0.44 -1.64 3.37
C GLY A 544 1.90 -1.94 3.74
N GLY A 545 2.57 -1.08 4.50
CA GLY A 545 3.97 -1.23 4.91
C GLY A 545 5.00 -0.71 3.91
N VAL A 546 4.57 -0.10 2.81
CA VAL A 546 5.42 0.62 1.86
C VAL A 546 5.23 2.11 2.08
N CYS A 547 6.32 2.83 2.29
CA CYS A 547 6.31 4.25 2.63
C CYS A 547 7.09 5.09 1.63
N ARG A 548 6.66 6.34 1.47
CA ARG A 548 7.31 7.36 0.67
C ARG A 548 7.41 8.66 1.47
N ARG A 549 8.58 9.29 1.49
CA ARG A 549 8.76 10.62 2.04
C ARG A 549 8.02 11.66 1.17
N VAL A 550 7.28 12.55 1.79
CA VAL A 550 6.56 13.64 1.13
C VAL A 550 7.04 14.98 1.68
N PRO A 551 7.35 15.96 0.83
CA PRO A 551 7.77 17.27 1.29
C PRO A 551 6.57 18.06 1.82
N SER A 552 6.85 19.08 2.63
CA SER A 552 5.87 20.08 2.97
C SER A 552 5.35 20.81 1.74
N SER A 553 4.10 21.22 1.74
CA SER A 553 3.51 21.99 0.66
C SER A 553 2.44 22.96 1.14
N LYS A 554 2.20 24.01 0.35
CA LYS A 554 1.12 24.97 0.53
C LYS A 554 0.52 25.31 -0.81
N GLY A 555 -0.79 25.54 -0.87
CA GLY A 555 -1.42 26.00 -2.10
C GLY A 555 -2.92 25.74 -2.16
N VAL A 556 -3.47 26.11 -3.32
CA VAL A 556 -4.85 25.77 -3.68
C VAL A 556 -4.85 24.40 -4.33
N THR A 557 -5.66 23.47 -3.83
CA THR A 557 -5.79 22.11 -4.35
C THR A 557 -7.12 21.91 -5.04
N LEU A 558 -7.13 21.17 -6.13
CA LEU A 558 -8.32 20.73 -6.85
C LEU A 558 -8.20 19.23 -7.13
N SER A 559 -9.16 18.45 -6.63
CA SER A 559 -9.26 17.02 -6.94
C SER A 559 -10.59 16.73 -7.64
N TYR A 560 -10.52 16.05 -8.76
CA TYR A 560 -11.68 15.65 -9.54
C TYR A 560 -11.66 14.15 -9.82
N ASN A 561 -12.77 13.48 -9.50
CA ASN A 561 -12.96 12.06 -9.77
C ASN A 561 -14.29 11.87 -10.51
N TYR A 562 -14.24 11.08 -11.58
CA TYR A 562 -15.41 10.72 -12.38
C TYR A 562 -15.35 9.24 -12.79
N ASN A 563 -16.43 8.53 -12.63
CA ASN A 563 -16.58 7.14 -13.10
C ASN A 563 -17.82 7.03 -14.01
N PHE A 564 -17.72 6.29 -15.12
CA PHE A 564 -18.79 6.10 -16.08
C PHE A 564 -18.90 4.66 -16.59
#